data_7f86b007f3da15d3fe5c4ee3f6630036
#
_entry.id   7f86b007f3da15d3fe5c4ee3f6630036
#
_cell.length_a   1.000
_cell.length_b   1.000
_cell.length_c   1.000
_cell.angle_alpha   90.00
_cell.angle_beta   90.00
_cell.angle_gamma   90.00
#
_symmetry.space_group_name_H-M   'P 1'
#
loop_
_entity.id
_entity.type
_entity.pdbx_description
1 polymer ?
#
loop_
_entity_poly.entity_id
_entity_poly.type
_entity_poly.pdbx_seq_one_letter_code
_entity_poly.pdbx_strand_id
1 'polypeptide(L)'
;LIRGKRKITLTEDGIILRKRAEEILSLVEKTESDLISNTPLISGEITIGGNPTITVLNTAARLRSKYPDVHFQFYSSDAIDVLERLEHGSLDFAVFLEPIDVAEYDYLPLPESSCWGLLMPSGCELAKKDYVDKTDLLETPLIFHRRVGLQQLISHWADTAIKDFNIAATYNVINGSPTKFIKSRLGFYLTTEDLLPAVLEPDVCFRPLNPPLEIQYALIWKRTALQSKAAEMFLQELKQSVT
;
A
#
# COMPACT_ATOMS: atom_id res chain seq x y z
N LEU A 1 -10.49 29.99 6.65
CA LEU A 1 -11.81 29.82 6.02
C LEU A 1 -12.02 30.88 4.95
N ILE A 2 -12.44 30.47 3.76
CA ILE A 2 -12.85 31.37 2.66
C ILE A 2 -14.38 31.35 2.62
N ARG A 3 -14.99 32.53 2.74
CA ARG A 3 -16.44 32.71 2.74
C ARG A 3 -16.92 33.02 1.32
N GLY A 4 -17.43 32.03 0.62
CA GLY A 4 -18.09 32.20 -0.67
C GLY A 4 -19.58 32.55 -0.51
N LYS A 5 -20.24 33.02 -1.59
CA LYS A 5 -21.67 33.38 -1.56
C LYS A 5 -22.62 32.20 -1.21
N ARG A 6 -22.20 30.92 -1.37
CA ARG A 6 -23.01 29.72 -1.13
C ARG A 6 -22.29 28.58 -0.38
N LYS A 7 -20.98 28.67 -0.18
CA LYS A 7 -20.19 27.65 0.54
C LYS A 7 -19.07 28.34 1.33
N ILE A 8 -18.75 27.74 2.47
CA ILE A 8 -17.54 28.04 3.23
C ILE A 8 -16.52 26.98 2.86
N THR A 9 -15.33 27.38 2.42
CA THR A 9 -14.21 26.50 2.12
C THR A 9 -13.05 26.78 3.06
N LEU A 10 -12.22 25.78 3.28
CA LEU A 10 -10.98 25.95 4.05
C LEU A 10 -9.96 26.72 3.19
N THR A 11 -9.16 27.57 3.83
CA THR A 11 -7.91 28.08 3.28
C THR A 11 -6.88 26.94 3.25
N GLU A 12 -5.75 27.12 2.57
CA GLU A 12 -4.64 26.17 2.61
C GLU A 12 -4.19 25.88 4.06
N ASP A 13 -3.99 26.94 4.85
CA ASP A 13 -3.70 26.79 6.29
C ASP A 13 -4.83 26.09 7.05
N GLY A 14 -6.08 26.31 6.64
CA GLY A 14 -7.24 25.63 7.22
C GLY A 14 -7.28 24.13 6.91
N ILE A 15 -6.81 23.73 5.74
CA ILE A 15 -6.66 22.31 5.37
C ILE A 15 -5.55 21.66 6.20
N ILE A 16 -4.41 22.33 6.33
CA ILE A 16 -3.29 21.87 7.17
C ILE A 16 -3.74 21.74 8.63
N LEU A 17 -4.38 22.77 9.17
CA LEU A 17 -4.87 22.76 10.55
C LEU A 17 -5.89 21.62 10.78
N ARG A 18 -6.79 21.38 9.83
CA ARG A 18 -7.76 20.29 9.91
C ARG A 18 -7.05 18.94 9.95
N LYS A 19 -6.08 18.71 9.04
CA LYS A 19 -5.29 17.47 9.02
C LYS A 19 -4.60 17.23 10.37
N ARG A 20 -3.95 18.27 10.93
CA ARG A 20 -3.26 18.16 12.23
C ARG A 20 -4.23 17.97 13.40
N ALA A 21 -5.39 18.59 13.36
CA ALA A 21 -6.43 18.39 14.38
C ALA A 21 -6.98 16.97 14.37
N GLU A 22 -7.22 16.40 13.20
CA GLU A 22 -7.63 15.00 13.03
C GLU A 22 -6.56 14.04 13.58
N GLU A 23 -5.28 14.28 13.32
CA GLU A 23 -4.15 13.50 13.86
C GLU A 23 -4.10 13.57 15.39
N ILE A 24 -4.24 14.78 15.97
CA ILE A 24 -4.24 14.99 17.43
C ILE A 24 -5.43 14.27 18.09
N LEU A 25 -6.62 14.39 17.52
CA LEU A 25 -7.82 13.75 18.07
C LEU A 25 -7.69 12.22 18.03
N SER A 26 -7.20 11.65 16.92
CA SER A 26 -6.93 10.22 16.81
C SER A 26 -5.94 9.74 17.88
N LEU A 27 -4.87 10.52 18.15
CA LEU A 27 -3.89 10.17 19.17
C LEU A 27 -4.46 10.28 20.59
N VAL A 28 -5.35 11.25 20.85
CA VAL A 28 -6.06 11.37 22.14
C VAL A 28 -6.99 10.18 22.36
N GLU A 29 -7.82 9.85 21.38
CA GLU A 29 -8.74 8.71 21.44
C GLU A 29 -7.97 7.39 21.70
N LYS A 30 -6.85 7.20 21.00
CA LYS A 30 -5.98 6.05 21.20
C LYS A 30 -5.39 6.01 22.60
N THR A 31 -4.88 7.15 23.11
CA THR A 31 -4.32 7.26 24.46
C THR A 31 -5.37 6.96 25.53
N GLU A 32 -6.60 7.47 25.37
CA GLU A 32 -7.70 7.19 26.28
C GLU A 32 -8.06 5.70 26.29
N SER A 33 -8.13 5.07 25.08
CA SER A 33 -8.38 3.64 24.94
C SER A 33 -7.30 2.79 25.63
N ASP A 34 -6.02 3.16 25.47
CA ASP A 34 -4.89 2.45 26.08
C ASP A 34 -4.91 2.56 27.63
N LEU A 35 -5.35 3.70 28.17
CA LEU A 35 -5.43 3.93 29.63
C LEU A 35 -6.64 3.23 30.28
N ILE A 36 -7.76 3.13 29.58
CA ILE A 36 -8.97 2.48 30.07
C ILE A 36 -8.79 0.95 30.15
N SER A 37 -7.84 0.40 29.39
CA SER A 37 -7.53 -1.04 29.32
C SER A 37 -6.88 -1.63 30.58
N ASN A 38 -7.11 -1.07 31.79
CA ASN A 38 -6.69 -1.63 33.07
C ASN A 38 -7.42 -2.92 33.47
N THR A 39 -8.26 -3.45 32.62
CA THR A 39 -8.92 -4.76 32.76
C THR A 39 -8.05 -5.86 32.12
N PRO A 40 -8.05 -7.11 32.64
CA PRO A 40 -7.30 -8.22 32.05
C PRO A 40 -7.81 -8.65 30.65
N LEU A 41 -8.88 -8.05 30.16
CA LEU A 41 -9.38 -8.25 28.79
C LEU A 41 -8.56 -7.40 27.80
N ILE A 42 -8.02 -8.08 26.80
CA ILE A 42 -7.37 -7.42 25.66
C ILE A 42 -8.48 -6.76 24.82
N SER A 43 -8.42 -5.44 24.70
CA SER A 43 -9.38 -4.62 23.98
C SER A 43 -8.64 -3.44 23.34
N GLY A 44 -9.30 -2.73 22.44
CA GLY A 44 -8.78 -1.52 21.80
C GLY A 44 -8.76 -1.62 20.29
N GLU A 45 -8.25 -0.58 19.64
CA GLU A 45 -8.17 -0.48 18.19
C GLU A 45 -6.75 -0.75 17.71
N ILE A 46 -6.61 -1.50 16.61
CA ILE A 46 -5.37 -1.73 15.88
C ILE A 46 -5.51 -1.13 14.49
N THR A 47 -4.66 -0.18 14.17
CA THR A 47 -4.69 0.57 12.91
C THR A 47 -3.60 0.11 11.97
N ILE A 48 -3.97 -0.35 10.76
CA ILE A 48 -3.03 -0.90 9.77
C ILE A 48 -3.17 -0.14 8.45
N GLY A 49 -2.08 0.51 8.02
CA GLY A 49 -2.02 1.23 6.76
C GLY A 49 -1.55 0.38 5.58
N GLY A 50 -1.80 0.85 4.36
CA GLY A 50 -1.34 0.22 3.12
C GLY A 50 -2.29 -0.85 2.58
N ASN A 51 -1.72 -1.89 1.99
CA ASN A 51 -2.48 -2.98 1.37
C ASN A 51 -2.29 -4.28 2.16
N PRO A 52 -3.22 -4.65 3.06
CA PRO A 52 -3.06 -5.81 3.92
C PRO A 52 -3.08 -7.12 3.10
N THR A 53 -2.11 -7.99 3.37
CA THR A 53 -2.05 -9.33 2.78
C THR A 53 -3.03 -10.28 3.46
N ILE A 54 -3.23 -11.45 2.84
CA ILE A 54 -4.13 -12.47 3.41
C ILE A 54 -3.63 -12.98 4.77
N THR A 55 -2.30 -13.06 4.98
CA THR A 55 -1.72 -13.45 6.27
C THR A 55 -2.05 -12.42 7.36
N VAL A 56 -1.96 -11.13 7.05
CA VAL A 56 -2.36 -10.05 7.96
C VAL A 56 -3.85 -10.12 8.30
N LEU A 57 -4.71 -10.29 7.28
CA LEU A 57 -6.16 -10.38 7.47
C LEU A 57 -6.57 -11.62 8.27
N ASN A 58 -5.96 -12.78 7.99
CA ASN A 58 -6.23 -14.02 8.75
C ASN A 58 -5.79 -13.89 10.21
N THR A 59 -4.66 -13.23 10.46
CA THR A 59 -4.21 -12.97 11.83
C THR A 59 -5.15 -12.03 12.57
N ALA A 60 -5.60 -10.96 11.90
CA ALA A 60 -6.60 -10.06 12.46
C ALA A 60 -7.92 -10.80 12.79
N ALA A 61 -8.38 -11.67 11.90
CA ALA A 61 -9.59 -12.48 12.11
C ALA A 61 -9.44 -13.43 13.30
N ARG A 62 -8.30 -14.11 13.44
CA ARG A 62 -8.02 -14.99 14.59
C ARG A 62 -7.99 -14.21 15.90
N LEU A 63 -7.27 -13.08 15.93
CA LEU A 63 -7.18 -12.25 17.13
C LEU A 63 -8.57 -11.73 17.54
N ARG A 64 -9.34 -11.23 16.57
CA ARG A 64 -10.72 -10.76 16.79
C ARG A 64 -11.64 -11.85 17.32
N SER A 65 -11.50 -13.08 16.84
CA SER A 65 -12.27 -14.23 17.31
C SER A 65 -11.96 -14.57 18.78
N LYS A 66 -10.69 -14.40 19.19
CA LYS A 66 -10.22 -14.68 20.56
C LYS A 66 -10.50 -13.53 21.52
N TYR A 67 -10.45 -12.30 21.02
CA TYR A 67 -10.66 -11.07 21.78
C TYR A 67 -11.70 -10.18 21.06
N PRO A 68 -13.00 -10.38 21.34
CA PRO A 68 -14.08 -9.69 20.62
C PRO A 68 -14.09 -8.17 20.76
N ASP A 69 -13.45 -7.63 21.77
CA ASP A 69 -13.34 -6.19 22.04
C ASP A 69 -12.12 -5.54 21.33
N VAL A 70 -11.35 -6.31 20.53
CA VAL A 70 -10.33 -5.78 19.64
C VAL A 70 -10.97 -5.41 18.32
N HIS A 71 -10.76 -4.19 17.86
CA HIS A 71 -11.23 -3.66 16.58
C HIS A 71 -10.04 -3.41 15.66
N PHE A 72 -10.26 -3.59 14.36
CA PHE A 72 -9.24 -3.31 13.34
C PHE A 72 -9.72 -2.20 12.42
N GLN A 73 -8.87 -1.22 12.18
CA GLN A 73 -9.06 -0.19 11.18
C GLN A 73 -8.01 -0.33 10.09
N PHE A 74 -8.45 -0.53 8.85
CA PHE A 74 -7.57 -0.60 7.69
C PHE A 74 -7.62 0.72 6.94
N TYR A 75 -6.44 1.33 6.75
CA TYR A 75 -6.30 2.62 6.10
C TYR A 75 -5.55 2.47 4.77
N SER A 76 -6.20 2.78 3.66
CA SER A 76 -5.62 2.70 2.33
C SER A 76 -5.39 4.10 1.76
N SER A 77 -4.13 4.41 1.48
CA SER A 77 -3.69 5.65 0.86
C SER A 77 -2.37 5.44 0.11
N ASP A 78 -1.79 6.51 -0.43
CA ASP A 78 -0.45 6.42 -1.00
C ASP A 78 0.63 6.21 0.09
N ALA A 79 1.81 5.75 -0.35
CA ALA A 79 2.89 5.38 0.57
C ALA A 79 3.36 6.56 1.43
N ILE A 80 3.32 7.79 0.91
CA ILE A 80 3.78 8.97 1.65
C ILE A 80 2.82 9.26 2.80
N ASP A 81 1.52 9.30 2.54
CA ASP A 81 0.51 9.55 3.57
C ASP A 81 0.48 8.43 4.62
N VAL A 82 0.61 7.16 4.21
CA VAL A 82 0.68 6.03 5.14
C VAL A 82 1.92 6.13 6.04
N LEU A 83 3.09 6.46 5.49
CA LEU A 83 4.32 6.65 6.28
C LEU A 83 4.21 7.85 7.23
N GLU A 84 3.67 8.99 6.78
CA GLU A 84 3.43 10.14 7.66
C GLU A 84 2.55 9.78 8.86
N ARG A 85 1.48 9.01 8.62
CA ARG A 85 0.58 8.56 9.70
C ARG A 85 1.25 7.56 10.65
N LEU A 86 2.08 6.68 10.13
CA LEU A 86 2.87 5.75 10.93
C LEU A 86 3.87 6.52 11.82
N GLU A 87 4.54 7.54 11.25
CA GLU A 87 5.44 8.43 11.99
C GLU A 87 4.75 9.18 13.14
N HIS A 88 3.54 9.65 12.92
CA HIS A 88 2.76 10.39 13.92
C HIS A 88 1.99 9.48 14.90
N GLY A 89 2.13 8.14 14.78
CA GLY A 89 1.46 7.19 15.65
C GLY A 89 -0.05 7.05 15.42
N SER A 90 -0.59 7.62 14.33
CA SER A 90 -1.98 7.41 13.91
C SER A 90 -2.21 6.03 13.31
N LEU A 91 -1.13 5.35 12.91
CA LEU A 91 -1.14 3.93 12.52
C LEU A 91 -0.19 3.17 13.43
N ASP A 92 -0.57 1.94 13.79
CA ASP A 92 0.29 1.01 14.52
C ASP A 92 1.25 0.30 13.59
N PHE A 93 0.74 -0.10 12.43
CA PHE A 93 1.43 -0.88 11.42
C PHE A 93 1.15 -0.36 10.03
N ALA A 94 2.04 -0.70 9.10
CA ALA A 94 1.77 -0.53 7.68
C ALA A 94 2.29 -1.73 6.87
N VAL A 95 1.58 -2.07 5.80
CA VAL A 95 1.96 -3.15 4.87
C VAL A 95 2.37 -2.54 3.55
N PHE A 96 3.58 -2.84 3.12
CA PHE A 96 4.14 -2.33 1.87
C PHE A 96 4.79 -3.44 1.04
N LEU A 97 4.82 -3.21 -0.26
CA LEU A 97 5.73 -3.90 -1.17
C LEU A 97 7.16 -3.44 -0.93
N GLU A 98 8.12 -4.34 -0.88
CA GLU A 98 9.55 -4.00 -0.84
C GLU A 98 10.01 -3.35 -2.18
N PRO A 99 11.12 -2.62 -2.25
CA PRO A 99 11.98 -2.23 -1.13
C PRO A 99 11.38 -1.10 -0.29
N ILE A 100 11.65 -1.14 1.02
CA ILE A 100 11.25 -0.11 1.97
C ILE A 100 12.52 0.45 2.63
N ASP A 101 12.58 1.76 2.81
CA ASP A 101 13.59 2.35 3.68
C ASP A 101 13.20 2.07 5.14
N VAL A 102 13.98 1.22 5.79
CA VAL A 102 13.71 0.72 7.15
C VAL A 102 14.57 1.39 8.23
N ALA A 103 15.23 2.51 7.94
CA ALA A 103 16.15 3.14 8.89
C ALA A 103 15.47 3.44 10.25
N GLU A 104 14.21 3.87 10.21
CA GLU A 104 13.41 4.28 11.39
C GLU A 104 12.39 3.21 11.84
N TYR A 105 12.27 2.12 11.07
CA TYR A 105 11.24 1.10 11.28
C TYR A 105 11.85 -0.25 11.64
N ASP A 106 11.12 -1.01 12.43
CA ASP A 106 11.24 -2.46 12.46
C ASP A 106 10.33 -3.05 11.39
N TYR A 107 10.67 -4.21 10.88
CA TYR A 107 9.89 -4.86 9.84
C TYR A 107 9.80 -6.37 10.02
N LEU A 108 8.75 -6.95 9.47
CA LEU A 108 8.51 -8.38 9.40
C LEU A 108 8.19 -8.74 7.95
N PRO A 109 9.06 -9.50 7.26
CA PRO A 109 8.73 -10.03 5.93
C PRO A 109 7.48 -10.90 6.01
N LEU A 110 6.59 -10.74 5.03
CA LEU A 110 5.36 -11.53 4.92
C LEU A 110 5.57 -12.63 3.88
N PRO A 111 4.86 -13.78 4.00
CA PRO A 111 5.06 -14.91 3.10
C PRO A 111 4.53 -14.67 1.69
N GLU A 112 3.65 -13.68 1.51
CA GLU A 112 3.12 -13.36 0.21
C GLU A 112 4.16 -12.68 -0.67
N SER A 113 4.21 -13.14 -1.91
CA SER A 113 4.98 -12.53 -2.98
C SER A 113 4.10 -12.29 -4.19
N SER A 114 4.54 -11.42 -5.07
CA SER A 114 3.88 -11.15 -6.34
C SER A 114 4.90 -10.93 -7.44
N CYS A 115 4.47 -11.05 -8.69
CA CYS A 115 5.31 -10.81 -9.86
C CYS A 115 4.92 -9.51 -10.55
N TRP A 116 5.94 -8.74 -10.93
CA TRP A 116 5.75 -7.58 -11.79
C TRP A 116 5.39 -7.99 -13.21
N GLY A 117 4.53 -7.20 -13.83
CA GLY A 117 4.13 -7.38 -15.21
C GLY A 117 3.39 -6.17 -15.77
N LEU A 118 2.93 -6.31 -16.99
CA LEU A 118 2.22 -5.29 -17.72
C LEU A 118 0.75 -5.68 -17.91
N LEU A 119 -0.14 -4.83 -17.46
CA LEU A 119 -1.55 -4.88 -17.85
C LEU A 119 -1.74 -4.08 -19.13
N MET A 120 -2.36 -4.71 -20.13
CA MET A 120 -2.45 -4.19 -21.49
C MET A 120 -3.75 -4.59 -22.19
N PRO A 121 -4.11 -3.95 -23.33
CA PRO A 121 -5.21 -4.43 -24.15
C PRO A 121 -4.95 -5.83 -24.69
N SER A 122 -5.91 -6.75 -24.58
CA SER A 122 -5.77 -8.14 -25.05
C SER A 122 -5.58 -8.26 -26.58
N GLY A 123 -5.96 -7.24 -27.33
CA GLY A 123 -5.82 -7.20 -28.80
C GLY A 123 -4.50 -6.59 -29.30
N CYS A 124 -3.56 -6.18 -28.45
CA CYS A 124 -2.28 -5.62 -28.91
C CYS A 124 -1.26 -6.72 -29.27
N GLU A 125 -0.22 -6.36 -30.03
CA GLU A 125 0.80 -7.32 -30.46
C GLU A 125 1.57 -7.93 -29.26
N LEU A 126 1.85 -7.11 -28.25
CA LEU A 126 2.56 -7.55 -27.05
C LEU A 126 1.74 -8.59 -26.26
N ALA A 127 0.42 -8.53 -26.30
CA ALA A 127 -0.46 -9.51 -25.67
C ALA A 127 -0.36 -10.93 -26.25
N LYS A 128 0.20 -11.08 -27.45
CA LYS A 128 0.45 -12.38 -28.09
C LYS A 128 1.67 -13.11 -27.51
N LYS A 129 2.54 -12.38 -26.80
CA LYS A 129 3.69 -12.96 -26.08
C LYS A 129 3.22 -13.53 -24.74
N ASP A 130 3.95 -14.49 -24.21
CA ASP A 130 3.68 -15.06 -22.88
C ASP A 130 4.25 -14.17 -21.76
N TYR A 131 5.22 -13.31 -22.06
CA TYR A 131 5.91 -12.43 -21.14
C TYR A 131 6.36 -11.15 -21.83
N VAL A 132 6.76 -10.16 -21.02
CA VAL A 132 7.32 -8.87 -21.45
C VAL A 132 8.81 -8.83 -21.11
N ASP A 133 9.65 -8.66 -22.11
CA ASP A 133 11.08 -8.50 -21.91
C ASP A 133 11.49 -7.02 -21.73
N LYS A 134 12.77 -6.78 -21.48
CA LYS A 134 13.31 -5.43 -21.25
C LYS A 134 13.10 -4.51 -22.47
N THR A 135 13.25 -5.03 -23.68
CA THR A 135 13.09 -4.25 -24.90
C THR A 135 11.63 -3.84 -25.09
N ASP A 136 10.72 -4.77 -24.89
CA ASP A 136 9.28 -4.52 -24.95
C ASP A 136 8.87 -3.41 -23.97
N LEU A 137 9.42 -3.47 -22.73
CA LEU A 137 9.09 -2.51 -21.68
C LEU A 137 9.56 -1.10 -22.05
N LEU A 138 10.73 -0.96 -22.66
CA LEU A 138 11.30 0.34 -23.05
C LEU A 138 10.58 0.98 -24.23
N GLU A 139 10.07 0.17 -25.15
CA GLU A 139 9.36 0.65 -26.34
C GLU A 139 7.89 1.00 -26.06
N THR A 140 7.37 0.57 -24.91
CA THR A 140 5.97 0.69 -24.57
C THR A 140 5.68 1.98 -23.78
N PRO A 141 4.61 2.74 -24.12
CA PRO A 141 4.19 3.87 -23.28
C PRO A 141 3.62 3.36 -21.96
N LEU A 142 4.33 3.68 -20.84
CA LEU A 142 4.05 3.15 -19.55
C LEU A 142 3.21 4.09 -18.68
N ILE A 143 2.29 3.53 -17.93
CA ILE A 143 1.73 4.14 -16.73
C ILE A 143 2.49 3.55 -15.56
N PHE A 144 3.24 4.40 -14.85
CA PHE A 144 4.27 3.97 -13.93
C PHE A 144 3.96 4.41 -12.50
N HIS A 145 4.42 3.65 -11.53
CA HIS A 145 4.21 3.98 -10.12
C HIS A 145 5.09 5.17 -9.70
N ARG A 146 4.56 6.07 -8.83
CA ARG A 146 5.29 7.27 -8.37
C ARG A 146 6.34 7.00 -7.30
N ARG A 147 6.24 5.88 -6.58
CA ARG A 147 7.16 5.53 -5.48
C ARG A 147 8.57 5.30 -6.01
N VAL A 148 9.51 6.11 -5.53
CA VAL A 148 10.91 6.12 -6.01
C VAL A 148 11.58 4.74 -5.88
N GLY A 149 11.40 4.04 -4.76
CA GLY A 149 11.98 2.71 -4.56
C GLY A 149 11.50 1.68 -5.60
N LEU A 150 10.22 1.73 -5.99
CA LEU A 150 9.69 0.85 -7.04
C LEU A 150 10.21 1.25 -8.43
N GLN A 151 10.37 2.55 -8.68
CA GLN A 151 10.99 3.02 -9.93
C GLN A 151 12.44 2.57 -10.03
N GLN A 152 13.20 2.66 -8.95
CA GLN A 152 14.59 2.17 -8.91
C GLN A 152 14.68 0.66 -9.11
N LEU A 153 13.76 -0.12 -8.54
CA LEU A 153 13.68 -1.56 -8.73
C LEU A 153 13.52 -1.92 -10.22
N ILE A 154 12.57 -1.28 -10.90
CA ILE A 154 12.34 -1.50 -12.34
C ILE A 154 13.51 -1.01 -13.18
N SER A 155 14.09 0.14 -12.84
CA SER A 155 15.28 0.70 -13.49
C SER A 155 16.45 -0.27 -13.41
N HIS A 156 16.68 -0.86 -12.25
CA HIS A 156 17.72 -1.86 -12.05
C HIS A 156 17.43 -3.15 -12.81
N TRP A 157 16.19 -3.63 -12.79
CA TRP A 157 15.78 -4.81 -13.54
C TRP A 157 15.98 -4.64 -15.04
N ALA A 158 15.62 -3.47 -15.59
CA ALA A 158 15.77 -3.18 -17.01
C ALA A 158 17.19 -2.78 -17.40
N ASP A 159 18.09 -2.52 -16.45
CA ASP A 159 19.42 -1.95 -16.66
C ASP A 159 19.35 -0.62 -17.44
N THR A 160 18.41 0.24 -17.07
CA THR A 160 18.08 1.46 -17.80
C THR A 160 17.64 2.55 -16.84
N ALA A 161 18.10 3.79 -17.07
CA ALA A 161 17.71 4.91 -16.22
C ALA A 161 16.23 5.27 -16.40
N ILE A 162 15.55 5.69 -15.31
CA ILE A 162 14.12 6.03 -15.33
C ILE A 162 13.74 7.05 -16.42
N LYS A 163 14.63 8.00 -16.68
CA LYS A 163 14.42 9.04 -17.71
C LYS A 163 14.33 8.49 -19.15
N ASP A 164 14.85 7.28 -19.38
CA ASP A 164 14.93 6.65 -20.70
C ASP A 164 13.71 5.73 -20.97
N PHE A 165 12.83 5.55 -19.99
CA PHE A 165 11.54 4.88 -20.19
C PHE A 165 10.53 5.83 -20.85
N ASN A 166 9.67 5.27 -21.71
CA ASN A 166 8.55 6.01 -22.29
C ASN A 166 7.40 6.13 -21.27
N ILE A 167 7.50 7.06 -20.31
CA ILE A 167 6.49 7.24 -19.27
C ILE A 167 5.38 8.16 -19.78
N ALA A 168 4.22 7.58 -20.10
CA ALA A 168 3.03 8.33 -20.49
C ALA A 168 2.29 8.96 -19.31
N ALA A 169 2.30 8.30 -18.15
CA ALA A 169 1.70 8.83 -16.92
C ALA A 169 2.32 8.19 -15.68
N THR A 170 2.18 8.86 -14.55
CA THR A 170 2.50 8.29 -13.23
C THR A 170 1.24 8.14 -12.39
N TYR A 171 1.18 7.07 -11.59
CA TYR A 171 0.01 6.73 -10.80
C TYR A 171 0.41 6.20 -9.42
N ASN A 172 -0.28 6.63 -8.38
CA ASN A 172 0.06 6.26 -6.99
C ASN A 172 -1.13 5.73 -6.18
N VAL A 173 -2.30 5.63 -6.79
CA VAL A 173 -3.52 5.23 -6.09
C VAL A 173 -3.74 3.73 -6.23
N ILE A 174 -3.88 3.04 -5.11
CA ILE A 174 -4.05 1.60 -5.03
C ILE A 174 -5.48 1.19 -5.41
N ASN A 175 -6.49 2.02 -5.10
CA ASN A 175 -7.91 1.72 -5.27
C ASN A 175 -8.52 2.28 -6.56
N GLY A 176 -7.73 2.40 -7.62
CA GLY A 176 -8.24 2.77 -8.94
C GLY A 176 -8.54 1.55 -9.79
N SER A 177 -9.27 1.77 -10.87
CA SER A 177 -9.41 0.76 -11.92
C SER A 177 -8.32 0.97 -12.97
N PRO A 178 -7.22 0.20 -12.96
CA PRO A 178 -6.17 0.32 -13.97
C PRO A 178 -6.72 0.04 -15.38
N THR A 179 -7.76 -0.76 -15.48
CA THR A 179 -8.46 -1.06 -16.74
C THR A 179 -8.95 0.20 -17.46
N LYS A 180 -9.38 1.23 -16.74
CA LYS A 180 -9.82 2.49 -17.36
C LYS A 180 -8.69 3.20 -18.12
N PHE A 181 -7.47 3.17 -17.59
CA PHE A 181 -6.30 3.74 -18.25
C PHE A 181 -5.95 2.95 -19.52
N ILE A 182 -6.03 1.61 -19.44
CA ILE A 182 -5.78 0.74 -20.59
C ILE A 182 -6.82 1.01 -21.71
N LYS A 183 -8.11 1.08 -21.36
CA LYS A 183 -9.19 1.37 -22.29
C LYS A 183 -9.09 2.77 -22.90
N SER A 184 -8.55 3.75 -22.18
CA SER A 184 -8.30 5.09 -22.71
C SER A 184 -7.14 5.15 -23.70
N ARG A 185 -6.36 4.07 -23.84
CA ARG A 185 -5.13 3.98 -24.64
C ARG A 185 -4.05 4.99 -24.22
N LEU A 186 -4.07 5.42 -22.96
CA LEU A 186 -3.05 6.34 -22.43
C LEU A 186 -1.67 5.67 -22.34
N GLY A 187 -1.66 4.39 -22.04
CA GLY A 187 -0.44 3.60 -21.91
C GLY A 187 -0.75 2.22 -21.32
N PHE A 188 0.29 1.45 -21.09
CA PHE A 188 0.25 0.13 -20.50
C PHE A 188 0.61 0.26 -19.02
N TYR A 189 -0.11 -0.44 -18.15
CA TYR A 189 0.03 -0.26 -16.70
C TYR A 189 1.00 -1.27 -16.11
N LEU A 190 2.15 -0.77 -15.66
CA LEU A 190 3.17 -1.57 -14.97
C LEU A 190 2.77 -1.76 -13.50
N THR A 191 2.48 -2.99 -13.11
CA THR A 191 1.94 -3.34 -11.80
C THR A 191 2.36 -4.75 -11.39
N THR A 192 1.99 -5.16 -10.20
CA THR A 192 2.10 -6.54 -9.72
C THR A 192 0.78 -7.29 -9.92
N GLU A 193 0.87 -8.61 -10.10
CA GLU A 193 -0.28 -9.46 -10.41
C GLU A 193 -1.36 -9.44 -9.32
N ASP A 194 -0.95 -9.43 -8.07
CA ASP A 194 -1.85 -9.46 -6.90
C ASP A 194 -2.69 -8.18 -6.71
N LEU A 195 -2.27 -7.06 -7.30
CA LEU A 195 -3.05 -5.81 -7.30
C LEU A 195 -4.15 -5.78 -8.38
N LEU A 196 -4.22 -6.81 -9.19
CA LEU A 196 -5.25 -6.96 -10.22
C LEU A 196 -6.51 -7.60 -9.64
N PRO A 197 -7.69 -7.30 -10.19
CA PRO A 197 -8.91 -8.02 -9.83
C PRO A 197 -8.77 -9.50 -10.20
N ALA A 198 -9.34 -10.38 -9.37
CA ALA A 198 -9.28 -11.84 -9.59
C ALA A 198 -9.79 -12.28 -10.97
N VAL A 199 -10.66 -11.48 -11.60
CA VAL A 199 -11.14 -11.69 -12.96
C VAL A 199 -10.90 -10.39 -13.73
N LEU A 200 -10.02 -10.46 -14.73
CA LEU A 200 -9.79 -9.35 -15.66
C LEU A 200 -10.95 -9.23 -16.64
N GLU A 201 -11.21 -8.01 -17.06
CA GLU A 201 -12.17 -7.76 -18.16
C GLU A 201 -11.63 -8.39 -19.46
N PRO A 202 -12.50 -8.90 -20.36
CA PRO A 202 -12.08 -9.66 -21.55
C PRO A 202 -11.16 -8.90 -22.51
N ASP A 203 -11.21 -7.58 -22.50
CA ASP A 203 -10.45 -6.70 -23.37
C ASP A 203 -9.09 -6.26 -22.80
N VAL A 204 -8.71 -6.79 -21.62
CA VAL A 204 -7.40 -6.58 -21.01
C VAL A 204 -6.76 -7.90 -20.62
N CYS A 205 -5.44 -7.95 -20.63
CA CYS A 205 -4.65 -9.08 -20.18
C CYS A 205 -3.40 -8.61 -19.44
N PHE A 206 -2.88 -9.48 -18.60
CA PHE A 206 -1.61 -9.29 -17.88
C PHE A 206 -0.54 -10.20 -18.48
N ARG A 207 0.68 -9.70 -18.58
CA ARG A 207 1.87 -10.50 -18.94
C ARG A 207 2.98 -10.20 -17.94
N PRO A 208 3.57 -11.24 -17.31
CA PRO A 208 4.67 -11.07 -16.38
C PRO A 208 5.93 -10.59 -17.10
N LEU A 209 6.81 -9.95 -16.34
CA LEU A 209 8.15 -9.59 -16.82
C LEU A 209 9.03 -10.83 -16.98
N ASN A 210 9.96 -10.80 -17.93
CA ASN A 210 10.98 -11.82 -18.13
C ASN A 210 12.38 -11.18 -18.33
N PRO A 211 13.40 -11.49 -17.48
CA PRO A 211 13.35 -12.45 -16.37
C PRO A 211 12.32 -12.03 -15.30
N PRO A 212 11.73 -12.99 -14.57
CA PRO A 212 10.75 -12.70 -13.54
C PRO A 212 11.27 -11.70 -12.51
N LEU A 213 10.47 -10.71 -12.18
CA LEU A 213 10.75 -9.78 -11.11
C LEU A 213 9.74 -9.99 -10.00
N GLU A 214 10.14 -10.76 -9.01
CA GLU A 214 9.34 -11.00 -7.82
C GLU A 214 9.51 -9.89 -6.80
N ILE A 215 8.48 -9.65 -6.02
CA ILE A 215 8.44 -8.66 -4.96
C ILE A 215 7.72 -9.26 -3.76
N GLN A 216 8.20 -8.96 -2.56
CA GLN A 216 7.63 -9.43 -1.31
C GLN A 216 6.92 -8.29 -0.59
N TYR A 217 6.07 -8.66 0.35
CA TYR A 217 5.42 -7.74 1.26
C TYR A 217 6.14 -7.74 2.61
N ALA A 218 6.11 -6.61 3.29
CA ALA A 218 6.53 -6.53 4.68
C ALA A 218 5.53 -5.72 5.50
N LEU A 219 5.32 -6.14 6.75
CA LEU A 219 4.70 -5.32 7.77
C LEU A 219 5.79 -4.49 8.43
N ILE A 220 5.58 -3.19 8.55
CA ILE A 220 6.49 -2.28 9.25
C ILE A 220 5.79 -1.57 10.40
N TRP A 221 6.56 -1.17 11.40
CA TRP A 221 6.12 -0.34 12.52
C TRP A 221 7.27 0.53 13.01
N LYS A 222 6.95 1.65 13.63
CA LYS A 222 7.96 2.57 14.15
C LYS A 222 8.68 1.93 15.35
N ARG A 223 10.00 1.85 15.28
CA ARG A 223 10.85 1.20 16.30
C ARG A 223 10.65 1.77 17.70
N THR A 224 10.41 3.09 17.79
CA THR A 224 10.28 3.82 19.06
C THR A 224 8.82 3.99 19.51
N ALA A 225 7.84 3.48 18.78
CA ALA A 225 6.44 3.63 19.16
C ALA A 225 6.10 2.74 20.35
N LEU A 226 5.37 3.30 21.30
CA LEU A 226 4.71 2.51 22.33
C LEU A 226 3.51 1.83 21.67
N GLN A 227 3.54 0.50 21.61
CA GLN A 227 2.43 -0.27 21.09
C GLN A 227 1.40 -0.54 22.19
N SER A 228 0.12 -0.51 21.84
CA SER A 228 -0.93 -0.97 22.73
C SER A 228 -0.80 -2.49 22.97
N LYS A 229 -1.37 -2.98 24.06
CA LYS A 229 -1.38 -4.42 24.36
C LYS A 229 -2.02 -5.26 23.24
N ALA A 230 -3.06 -4.72 22.60
CA ALA A 230 -3.70 -5.36 21.46
C ALA A 230 -2.76 -5.43 20.24
N ALA A 231 -2.02 -4.35 19.95
CA ALA A 231 -1.04 -4.30 18.86
C ALA A 231 0.14 -5.24 19.10
N GLU A 232 0.65 -5.33 20.34
CA GLU A 232 1.69 -6.29 20.70
C GLU A 232 1.23 -7.74 20.48
N MET A 233 0.00 -8.07 20.91
CA MET A 233 -0.57 -9.41 20.73
C MET A 233 -0.75 -9.75 19.23
N PHE A 234 -1.24 -8.79 18.46
CA PHE A 234 -1.35 -8.95 17.00
C PHE A 234 0.01 -9.27 16.37
N LEU A 235 1.04 -8.49 16.71
CA LEU A 235 2.39 -8.69 16.19
C LEU A 235 2.96 -10.05 16.59
N GLN A 236 2.72 -10.50 17.83
CA GLN A 236 3.15 -11.82 18.31
C GLN A 236 2.46 -12.96 17.52
N GLU A 237 1.13 -12.90 17.35
CA GLU A 237 0.41 -13.90 16.57
C GLU A 237 0.81 -13.89 15.09
N LEU A 238 1.08 -12.71 14.52
CA LEU A 238 1.56 -12.59 13.15
C LEU A 238 2.95 -13.23 12.99
N LYS A 239 3.90 -12.94 13.88
CA LYS A 239 5.23 -13.55 13.89
C LYS A 239 5.17 -15.08 13.94
N GLN A 240 4.26 -15.65 14.72
CA GLN A 240 4.05 -17.10 14.78
C GLN A 240 3.45 -17.69 13.49
N SER A 241 2.72 -16.90 12.72
CA SER A 241 2.09 -17.36 11.47
C SER A 241 3.02 -17.28 10.25
N VAL A 242 4.13 -16.56 10.35
CA VAL A 242 5.13 -16.42 9.26
C VAL A 242 6.42 -17.21 9.50
N THR A 243 6.54 -17.87 10.67
CA THR A 243 7.62 -18.80 11.02
C THR A 243 7.24 -20.22 10.65
#